data_26eac6979a406bc271263159e6d0b848
#
_entry.id   26eac6979a406bc271263159e6d0b848
#
_cell.length_a   1.000
_cell.length_b   1.000
_cell.length_c   1.000
_cell.angle_alpha   90.00
_cell.angle_beta   90.00
_cell.angle_gamma   90.00
#
_symmetry.space_group_name_H-M   'P 1'
#
loop_
_entity.id
_entity.type
_entity.pdbx_description
1 polymer ?
#
loop_
_entity_poly.entity_id
_entity_poly.type
_entity_poly.pdbx_seq_one_letter_code
_entity_poly.pdbx_strand_id
1 'polypeptide(L)'
;MSRFPALFVSHGAPTLALEPGSTRGFLAQLGAGLGRPKAILVVSAHWETVASAISVAPEPETIHDFYGFPEVLYRMRYPAPGAPALAQQSVQLLAAAGLEAAAVPDRGLDHGAWVPLLLMYPDADIPVAQVAVQTRLGPAHHLRLGEALRPLRDEGVLIIGSGSATHNLREFGNHRYDSPPPGWVSAFNDWLAGAIEEGRTADLLDYRRMAPQAARNHPTEEHLLPLFAAYGAGTPGVQPQRIHSGYTYGVIGMDAWRFD
;
A
#
# COMPACT_ATOMS: atom_id res chain seq x y z
N MET A 1 22.60 -8.24 7.96
CA MET A 1 21.53 -7.20 8.03
C MET A 1 20.22 -7.92 8.28
N SER A 2 19.31 -7.35 9.05
CA SER A 2 18.00 -7.99 9.27
C SER A 2 17.15 -7.85 8.00
N ARG A 3 16.52 -8.94 7.59
CA ARG A 3 15.51 -8.96 6.54
C ARG A 3 14.25 -8.25 7.05
N PHE A 4 13.68 -7.36 6.25
CA PHE A 4 12.40 -6.72 6.56
C PHE A 4 11.23 -7.53 6.00
N PRO A 5 10.04 -7.46 6.63
CA PRO A 5 8.82 -8.00 6.02
C PRO A 5 8.41 -7.17 4.81
N ALA A 6 7.53 -7.70 3.97
CA ALA A 6 6.67 -6.87 3.13
C ALA A 6 5.38 -6.57 3.90
N LEU A 7 4.82 -5.39 3.71
CA LEU A 7 3.58 -4.95 4.36
C LEU A 7 2.54 -4.55 3.33
N PHE A 8 1.29 -4.85 3.61
CA PHE A 8 0.17 -4.10 3.06
C PHE A 8 -0.41 -3.24 4.17
N VAL A 9 -0.66 -1.97 3.88
CA VAL A 9 -1.32 -1.05 4.79
C VAL A 9 -2.47 -0.34 4.09
N SER A 10 -3.61 -0.27 4.74
CA SER A 10 -4.70 0.60 4.30
C SER A 10 -4.41 2.02 4.78
N HIS A 11 -4.18 2.94 3.82
CA HIS A 11 -3.80 4.32 4.14
C HIS A 11 -4.99 5.21 4.50
N GLY A 12 -6.22 4.76 4.19
CA GLY A 12 -7.44 5.49 4.51
C GLY A 12 -7.54 6.86 3.81
N ALA A 13 -8.33 7.76 4.41
CA ALA A 13 -8.40 9.14 3.93
C ALA A 13 -7.17 9.96 4.41
N PRO A 14 -6.80 11.06 3.72
CA PRO A 14 -5.72 11.96 4.16
C PRO A 14 -5.83 12.44 5.61
N THR A 15 -7.07 12.53 6.14
CA THR A 15 -7.35 12.89 7.54
C THR A 15 -6.81 11.90 8.56
N LEU A 16 -6.41 10.68 8.17
CA LEU A 16 -5.72 9.74 9.05
C LEU A 16 -4.49 10.36 9.70
N ALA A 17 -3.81 11.30 9.02
CA ALA A 17 -2.69 12.05 9.59
C ALA A 17 -3.09 12.91 10.80
N LEU A 18 -4.36 13.31 10.92
CA LEU A 18 -4.88 14.22 11.96
C LEU A 18 -5.77 13.54 12.99
N GLU A 19 -6.60 12.60 12.54
CA GLU A 19 -7.65 12.00 13.34
C GLU A 19 -7.10 10.98 14.34
N PRO A 20 -7.48 11.07 15.61
CA PRO A 20 -7.15 10.03 16.58
C PRO A 20 -7.93 8.76 16.21
N GLY A 21 -7.29 7.60 16.35
CA GLY A 21 -7.94 6.31 16.07
C GLY A 21 -6.97 5.14 16.19
N SER A 22 -7.56 3.93 16.15
CA SER A 22 -6.81 2.69 16.30
C SER A 22 -5.75 2.51 15.19
N THR A 23 -6.10 2.82 13.95
CA THR A 23 -5.18 2.69 12.79
C THR A 23 -4.00 3.64 12.89
N ARG A 24 -4.22 4.90 13.31
CA ARG A 24 -3.11 5.85 13.54
C ARG A 24 -2.15 5.34 14.60
N GLY A 25 -2.68 4.92 15.75
CA GLY A 25 -1.87 4.37 16.85
C GLY A 25 -1.14 3.09 16.44
N PHE A 26 -1.79 2.24 15.67
CA PHE A 26 -1.20 1.02 15.12
C PHE A 26 -0.01 1.34 14.19
N LEU A 27 -0.16 2.25 13.23
CA LEU A 27 0.92 2.59 12.29
C LEU A 27 2.14 3.17 13.03
N ALA A 28 1.94 4.04 14.03
CA ALA A 28 3.02 4.57 14.84
C ALA A 28 3.78 3.47 15.60
N GLN A 29 3.04 2.52 16.19
CA GLN A 29 3.64 1.37 16.89
C GLN A 29 4.33 0.40 15.92
N LEU A 30 3.75 0.20 14.74
CA LEU A 30 4.32 -0.66 13.71
C LEU A 30 5.70 -0.16 13.27
N GLY A 31 5.82 1.14 12.96
CA GLY A 31 7.10 1.74 12.57
C GLY A 31 8.16 1.60 13.68
N ALA A 32 7.79 1.92 14.92
CA ALA A 32 8.68 1.75 16.08
C ALA A 32 9.12 0.30 16.30
N GLY A 33 8.20 -0.67 16.11
CA GLY A 33 8.47 -2.09 16.31
C GLY A 33 9.29 -2.75 15.20
N LEU A 34 9.19 -2.26 13.96
CA LEU A 34 9.97 -2.76 12.82
C LEU A 34 11.44 -2.32 12.88
N GLY A 35 11.72 -1.23 13.56
CA GLY A 35 13.04 -0.59 13.52
C GLY A 35 13.26 0.21 12.23
N ARG A 36 14.51 0.57 11.96
CA ARG A 36 14.87 1.47 10.87
C ARG A 36 15.35 0.69 9.63
N PRO A 37 14.60 0.68 8.51
CA PRO A 37 15.08 0.14 7.24
C PRO A 37 16.13 1.06 6.61
N LYS A 38 16.93 0.52 5.69
CA LYS A 38 17.88 1.33 4.91
C LYS A 38 17.15 2.26 3.93
N ALA A 39 16.06 1.78 3.38
CA ALA A 39 15.19 2.52 2.46
C ALA A 39 13.79 1.87 2.45
N ILE A 40 12.82 2.59 1.94
CA ILE A 40 11.44 2.12 1.81
C ILE A 40 11.02 2.18 0.35
N LEU A 41 10.39 1.11 -0.14
CA LEU A 41 9.77 1.04 -1.46
C LEU A 41 8.26 0.96 -1.29
N VAL A 42 7.54 1.98 -1.74
CA VAL A 42 6.07 2.06 -1.60
C VAL A 42 5.40 1.81 -2.94
N VAL A 43 4.55 0.80 -3.03
CA VAL A 43 3.61 0.61 -4.14
C VAL A 43 2.32 1.33 -3.77
N SER A 44 2.02 2.47 -4.38
CA SER A 44 0.88 3.31 -4.01
C SER A 44 -0.26 3.23 -5.00
N ALA A 45 -1.48 3.08 -4.50
CA ALA A 45 -2.72 3.14 -5.27
C ALA A 45 -2.95 4.49 -5.97
N HIS A 46 -2.31 5.57 -5.49
CA HIS A 46 -2.47 6.93 -6.00
C HIS A 46 -1.50 7.32 -7.12
N TRP A 47 -0.69 6.38 -7.57
CA TRP A 47 0.12 6.57 -8.77
C TRP A 47 -0.22 5.49 -9.80
N GLU A 48 -1.14 5.81 -10.67
CA GLU A 48 -1.57 4.91 -11.74
C GLU A 48 -0.89 5.25 -13.06
N THR A 49 -0.36 4.23 -13.74
CA THR A 49 0.32 4.34 -15.03
C THR A 49 -0.05 3.20 -15.97
N VAL A 50 0.15 3.37 -17.26
CA VAL A 50 -0.12 2.33 -18.26
C VAL A 50 0.93 1.21 -18.20
N ALA A 51 2.20 1.57 -18.02
CA ALA A 51 3.33 0.65 -17.86
C ALA A 51 3.96 0.87 -16.48
N SER A 52 4.67 -0.13 -15.95
CA SER A 52 5.31 -0.02 -14.64
C SER A 52 6.27 1.17 -14.60
N ALA A 53 6.23 1.91 -13.50
CA ALA A 53 7.05 3.11 -13.30
C ALA A 53 7.54 3.20 -11.85
N ILE A 54 8.77 3.70 -11.68
CA ILE A 54 9.40 3.87 -10.36
C ILE A 54 9.99 5.27 -10.28
N SER A 55 9.71 5.98 -9.18
CA SER A 55 10.27 7.31 -8.91
C SER A 55 11.77 7.21 -8.61
N VAL A 56 12.57 7.99 -9.35
CA VAL A 56 14.01 8.18 -9.10
C VAL A 56 14.33 9.59 -8.62
N ALA A 57 13.32 10.37 -8.22
CA ALA A 57 13.50 11.71 -7.68
C ALA A 57 14.43 11.67 -6.47
N PRO A 58 15.52 12.48 -6.43
CA PRO A 58 16.41 12.53 -5.26
C PRO A 58 15.80 13.25 -4.07
N GLU A 59 14.89 14.18 -4.31
CA GLU A 59 14.17 14.97 -3.32
C GLU A 59 12.68 15.00 -3.73
N PRO A 60 11.93 13.93 -3.45
CA PRO A 60 10.53 13.84 -3.88
C PRO A 60 9.65 14.84 -3.12
N GLU A 61 8.88 15.63 -3.84
CA GLU A 61 7.91 16.55 -3.25
C GLU A 61 6.77 15.79 -2.55
N THR A 62 6.19 16.41 -1.51
CA THR A 62 4.94 15.93 -0.92
C THR A 62 3.78 16.32 -1.82
N ILE A 63 3.10 15.36 -2.45
CA ILE A 63 1.95 15.60 -3.33
C ILE A 63 0.66 15.59 -2.52
N HIS A 64 -0.16 16.62 -2.69
CA HIS A 64 -1.51 16.71 -2.12
C HIS A 64 -2.53 16.39 -3.21
N ASP A 65 -2.65 15.11 -3.54
CA ASP A 65 -3.50 14.54 -4.58
C ASP A 65 -4.97 14.39 -4.13
N PHE A 66 -5.42 15.28 -3.26
CA PHE A 66 -6.78 15.32 -2.72
C PHE A 66 -7.29 16.77 -2.66
N TYR A 67 -8.60 16.93 -2.53
CA TYR A 67 -9.25 18.24 -2.41
C TYR A 67 -10.46 18.18 -1.47
N GLY A 68 -10.88 19.36 -0.97
CA GLY A 68 -12.03 19.44 -0.05
C GLY A 68 -11.73 19.02 1.39
N PHE A 69 -10.46 18.89 1.76
CA PHE A 69 -10.01 18.54 3.11
C PHE A 69 -9.60 19.79 3.92
N PRO A 70 -9.41 19.65 5.26
CA PRO A 70 -8.95 20.76 6.10
C PRO A 70 -7.62 21.35 5.62
N GLU A 71 -7.50 22.67 5.67
CA GLU A 71 -6.33 23.45 5.21
C GLU A 71 -5.00 22.97 5.82
N VAL A 72 -5.03 22.49 7.05
CA VAL A 72 -3.84 21.97 7.74
C VAL A 72 -3.17 20.82 6.97
N LEU A 73 -3.94 19.98 6.28
CA LEU A 73 -3.39 18.86 5.49
C LEU A 73 -2.55 19.36 4.32
N TYR A 74 -2.95 20.46 3.66
CA TYR A 74 -2.19 21.02 2.53
C TYR A 74 -0.87 21.70 2.96
N ARG A 75 -0.70 21.94 4.26
CA ARG A 75 0.54 22.47 4.85
C ARG A 75 1.47 21.37 5.35
N MET A 76 0.97 20.16 5.52
CA MET A 76 1.80 19.03 5.92
C MET A 76 2.83 18.70 4.84
N ARG A 77 4.04 18.34 5.28
CA ARG A 77 5.13 17.92 4.40
C ARG A 77 5.78 16.68 4.99
N TYR A 78 6.20 15.79 4.12
CA TYR A 78 7.01 14.63 4.47
C TYR A 78 8.31 14.67 3.64
N PRO A 79 9.32 15.42 4.10
CA PRO A 79 10.53 15.73 3.32
C PRO A 79 11.56 14.59 3.37
N ALA A 80 11.12 13.35 3.15
CA ALA A 80 12.02 12.22 3.10
C ALA A 80 12.94 12.33 1.87
N PRO A 81 14.22 11.96 1.99
CA PRO A 81 15.09 11.86 0.83
C PRO A 81 14.57 10.80 -0.13
N GLY A 82 14.81 10.98 -1.41
CA GLY A 82 14.53 9.96 -2.42
C GLY A 82 15.55 8.82 -2.37
N ALA A 83 15.21 7.71 -3.01
CA ALA A 83 16.06 6.51 -3.07
C ALA A 83 16.40 6.14 -4.53
N PRO A 84 17.09 7.00 -5.32
CA PRO A 84 17.31 6.75 -6.74
C PRO A 84 18.11 5.47 -7.01
N ALA A 85 19.07 5.11 -6.17
CA ALA A 85 19.82 3.86 -6.31
C ALA A 85 18.92 2.62 -6.11
N LEU A 86 18.06 2.63 -5.10
CA LEU A 86 17.05 1.58 -4.89
C LEU A 86 16.08 1.50 -6.07
N ALA A 87 15.63 2.64 -6.57
CA ALA A 87 14.71 2.70 -7.70
C ALA A 87 15.32 2.11 -8.97
N GLN A 88 16.59 2.43 -9.29
CA GLN A 88 17.32 1.85 -10.42
C GLN A 88 17.51 0.33 -10.25
N GLN A 89 17.87 -0.14 -9.07
CA GLN A 89 17.96 -1.56 -8.77
C GLN A 89 16.61 -2.25 -8.95
N SER A 90 15.51 -1.63 -8.50
CA SER A 90 14.17 -2.13 -8.69
C SER A 90 13.78 -2.25 -10.17
N VAL A 91 14.14 -1.27 -11.00
CA VAL A 91 13.97 -1.34 -12.47
C VAL A 91 14.71 -2.54 -13.06
N GLN A 92 15.95 -2.79 -12.62
CA GLN A 92 16.75 -3.94 -13.09
C GLN A 92 16.12 -5.28 -12.67
N LEU A 93 15.63 -5.39 -11.44
CA LEU A 93 14.97 -6.60 -10.96
C LEU A 93 13.68 -6.88 -11.72
N LEU A 94 12.88 -5.85 -12.00
CA LEU A 94 11.67 -5.98 -12.80
C LEU A 94 11.99 -6.40 -14.23
N ALA A 95 12.99 -5.79 -14.87
CA ALA A 95 13.42 -6.15 -16.21
C ALA A 95 13.91 -7.61 -16.29
N ALA A 96 14.67 -8.07 -15.30
CA ALA A 96 15.13 -9.46 -15.20
C ALA A 96 13.96 -10.46 -15.07
N ALA A 97 12.82 -10.03 -14.50
CA ALA A 97 11.59 -10.80 -14.40
C ALA A 97 10.66 -10.67 -15.64
N GLY A 98 11.10 -9.95 -16.68
CA GLY A 98 10.29 -9.67 -17.86
C GLY A 98 9.17 -8.66 -17.63
N LEU A 99 9.34 -7.80 -16.64
CA LEU A 99 8.46 -6.69 -16.31
C LEU A 99 9.22 -5.38 -16.56
N GLU A 100 9.02 -4.76 -17.71
CA GLU A 100 9.66 -3.48 -18.01
C GLU A 100 9.09 -2.37 -17.11
N ALA A 101 9.98 -1.52 -16.58
CA ALA A 101 9.59 -0.38 -15.76
C ALA A 101 10.37 0.88 -16.16
N ALA A 102 9.67 2.01 -16.23
CA ALA A 102 10.29 3.31 -16.49
C ALA A 102 10.79 3.95 -15.19
N ALA A 103 11.96 4.56 -15.24
CA ALA A 103 12.45 5.46 -14.20
C ALA A 103 11.87 6.86 -14.40
N VAL A 104 11.18 7.41 -13.39
CA VAL A 104 10.49 8.71 -13.47
C VAL A 104 11.20 9.70 -12.54
N PRO A 105 11.82 10.77 -13.08
CA PRO A 105 12.74 11.63 -12.31
C PRO A 105 12.06 12.63 -11.39
N ASP A 106 10.80 12.95 -11.60
CA ASP A 106 10.09 14.07 -10.99
C ASP A 106 8.80 13.67 -10.23
N ARG A 107 8.57 12.36 -10.01
CA ARG A 107 7.42 11.91 -9.21
C ARG A 107 7.71 12.09 -7.72
N GLY A 108 6.89 12.92 -7.06
CA GLY A 108 6.86 13.07 -5.62
C GLY A 108 6.13 11.92 -4.90
N LEU A 109 5.95 12.05 -3.59
CA LEU A 109 5.21 11.11 -2.74
C LEU A 109 3.74 11.56 -2.63
N ASP A 110 2.80 10.76 -3.12
CA ASP A 110 1.36 10.98 -2.93
C ASP A 110 0.89 10.63 -1.51
N HIS A 111 -0.36 10.94 -1.18
CA HIS A 111 -0.84 10.73 0.19
C HIS A 111 -0.92 9.24 0.58
N GLY A 112 -1.07 8.33 -0.36
CA GLY A 112 -0.95 6.90 -0.11
C GLY A 112 0.45 6.50 0.37
N ALA A 113 1.48 7.25 -0.02
CA ALA A 113 2.83 7.05 0.47
C ALA A 113 3.11 7.88 1.74
N TRP A 114 2.94 9.22 1.69
CA TRP A 114 3.41 10.06 2.78
C TRP A 114 2.57 10.00 4.06
N VAL A 115 1.26 9.73 3.99
CA VAL A 115 0.42 9.65 5.20
C VAL A 115 0.82 8.47 6.11
N PRO A 116 0.87 7.22 5.61
CA PRO A 116 1.33 6.12 6.47
C PRO A 116 2.78 6.29 6.91
N LEU A 117 3.66 6.80 6.05
CA LEU A 117 5.07 7.02 6.42
C LEU A 117 5.25 8.10 7.48
N LEU A 118 4.47 9.18 7.45
CA LEU A 118 4.45 10.21 8.48
C LEU A 118 4.11 9.63 9.86
N LEU A 119 3.25 8.62 9.91
CA LEU A 119 2.86 7.96 11.16
C LEU A 119 3.88 6.91 11.60
N MET A 120 4.45 6.15 10.67
CA MET A 120 5.42 5.09 10.96
C MET A 120 6.82 5.65 11.25
N TYR A 121 7.25 6.65 10.49
CA TYR A 121 8.60 7.23 10.52
C TYR A 121 8.54 8.76 10.46
N PRO A 122 8.09 9.42 11.54
CA PRO A 122 7.81 10.86 11.54
C PRO A 122 9.03 11.75 11.30
N ASP A 123 10.25 11.24 11.53
CA ASP A 123 11.49 11.99 11.31
C ASP A 123 11.81 12.22 9.82
N ALA A 124 11.10 11.51 8.92
CA ALA A 124 11.24 11.63 7.46
C ALA A 124 12.69 11.55 6.94
N ASP A 125 13.52 10.73 7.58
CA ASP A 125 14.96 10.65 7.32
C ASP A 125 15.40 9.33 6.64
N ILE A 126 14.43 8.45 6.31
CA ILE A 126 14.64 7.20 5.58
C ILE A 126 14.40 7.45 4.10
N PRO A 127 15.32 7.05 3.18
CA PRO A 127 15.12 7.21 1.76
C PRO A 127 13.90 6.43 1.24
N VAL A 128 13.09 7.07 0.38
CA VAL A 128 11.85 6.49 -0.16
C VAL A 128 11.87 6.50 -1.69
N ALA A 129 11.48 5.40 -2.30
CA ALA A 129 11.08 5.34 -3.70
C ALA A 129 9.63 4.86 -3.81
N GLN A 130 8.92 5.32 -4.84
CA GLN A 130 7.53 4.95 -5.07
C GLN A 130 7.40 4.19 -6.38
N VAL A 131 6.55 3.17 -6.40
CA VAL A 131 6.19 2.34 -7.56
C VAL A 131 4.73 2.59 -7.92
N ALA A 132 4.46 2.78 -9.20
CA ALA A 132 3.12 2.94 -9.73
C ALA A 132 2.37 1.60 -9.81
N VAL A 133 1.03 1.65 -9.76
CA VAL A 133 0.14 0.53 -10.07
C VAL A 133 -0.34 0.61 -11.53
N GLN A 134 -0.73 -0.53 -12.10
CA GLN A 134 -1.24 -0.68 -13.46
C GLN A 134 -2.60 -1.37 -13.43
N THR A 135 -3.66 -0.62 -13.24
CA THR A 135 -5.01 -1.15 -13.05
C THR A 135 -5.44 -2.10 -14.16
N ARG A 136 -5.05 -1.84 -15.41
CA ARG A 136 -5.39 -2.70 -16.55
C ARG A 136 -4.66 -4.04 -16.57
N LEU A 137 -3.58 -4.21 -15.81
CA LEU A 137 -2.80 -5.45 -15.76
C LEU A 137 -3.23 -6.36 -14.62
N GLY A 138 -4.03 -5.86 -13.68
CA GLY A 138 -4.72 -6.60 -12.64
C GLY A 138 -3.81 -7.27 -11.58
N PRO A 139 -4.40 -8.15 -10.75
CA PRO A 139 -3.74 -8.77 -9.60
C PRO A 139 -2.51 -9.60 -9.94
N ALA A 140 -2.56 -10.42 -10.99
CA ALA A 140 -1.46 -11.31 -11.36
C ALA A 140 -0.18 -10.57 -11.74
N HIS A 141 -0.31 -9.40 -12.39
CA HIS A 141 0.85 -8.55 -12.69
C HIS A 141 1.49 -8.02 -11.41
N HIS A 142 0.68 -7.54 -10.45
CA HIS A 142 1.19 -6.98 -9.19
C HIS A 142 1.78 -8.05 -8.27
N LEU A 143 1.25 -9.27 -8.30
CA LEU A 143 1.88 -10.41 -7.62
C LEU A 143 3.30 -10.63 -8.16
N ARG A 144 3.46 -10.74 -9.48
CA ARG A 144 4.77 -10.91 -10.13
C ARG A 144 5.71 -9.74 -9.89
N LEU A 145 5.19 -8.52 -9.86
CA LEU A 145 5.95 -7.32 -9.50
C LEU A 145 6.53 -7.46 -8.08
N GLY A 146 5.72 -7.87 -7.13
CA GLY A 146 6.17 -8.13 -5.76
C GLY A 146 7.20 -9.24 -5.68
N GLU A 147 7.00 -10.36 -6.38
CA GLU A 147 7.94 -11.47 -6.46
C GLU A 147 9.32 -11.02 -6.98
N ALA A 148 9.34 -10.19 -8.02
CA ALA A 148 10.57 -9.65 -8.60
C ALA A 148 11.31 -8.72 -7.62
N LEU A 149 10.59 -7.96 -6.80
CA LEU A 149 11.15 -7.01 -5.82
C LEU A 149 11.53 -7.66 -4.48
N ARG A 150 11.10 -8.90 -4.21
CA ARG A 150 11.35 -9.63 -2.95
C ARG A 150 12.81 -9.63 -2.49
N PRO A 151 13.84 -9.77 -3.35
CA PRO A 151 15.24 -9.79 -2.93
C PRO A 151 15.68 -8.53 -2.17
N LEU A 152 15.06 -7.37 -2.42
CA LEU A 152 15.37 -6.11 -1.75
C LEU A 152 15.17 -6.19 -0.23
N ARG A 153 14.29 -7.05 0.24
CA ARG A 153 14.04 -7.26 1.67
C ARG A 153 15.28 -7.78 2.41
N ASP A 154 16.05 -8.64 1.75
CA ASP A 154 17.30 -9.20 2.31
C ASP A 154 18.41 -8.14 2.40
N GLU A 155 18.26 -7.05 1.65
CA GLU A 155 19.16 -5.89 1.66
C GLU A 155 18.78 -4.82 2.70
N GLY A 156 17.72 -5.06 3.47
CA GLY A 156 17.23 -4.15 4.50
C GLY A 156 16.24 -3.11 3.98
N VAL A 157 15.60 -3.36 2.84
CA VAL A 157 14.52 -2.53 2.31
C VAL A 157 13.17 -2.99 2.85
N LEU A 158 12.36 -2.05 3.32
CA LEU A 158 10.96 -2.27 3.67
C LEU A 158 10.08 -2.05 2.43
N ILE A 159 9.35 -3.07 1.99
CA ILE A 159 8.39 -2.98 0.90
C ILE A 159 7.01 -2.77 1.49
N ILE A 160 6.31 -1.71 1.05
CA ILE A 160 4.96 -1.39 1.50
C ILE A 160 4.03 -1.30 0.29
N GLY A 161 3.00 -2.15 0.24
CA GLY A 161 1.83 -1.93 -0.60
C GLY A 161 0.85 -1.03 0.16
N SER A 162 0.58 0.15 -0.37
CA SER A 162 -0.31 1.13 0.23
C SER A 162 -1.59 1.30 -0.58
N GLY A 163 -2.71 0.88 0.00
CA GLY A 163 -4.00 0.88 -0.66
C GLY A 163 -5.16 0.91 0.34
N SER A 164 -6.15 0.08 0.13
CA SER A 164 -7.28 -0.12 1.06
C SER A 164 -7.88 -1.51 0.87
N ALA A 165 -8.23 -2.17 1.97
CA ALA A 165 -8.85 -3.50 1.91
C ALA A 165 -10.27 -3.45 1.30
N THR A 166 -11.01 -2.36 1.52
CA THR A 166 -12.26 -2.03 0.84
C THR A 166 -12.29 -0.53 0.53
N HIS A 167 -12.75 -0.12 -0.66
CA HIS A 167 -12.66 1.26 -1.12
C HIS A 167 -13.82 1.63 -2.07
N ASN A 168 -14.97 2.01 -1.52
CA ASN A 168 -16.07 2.51 -2.32
C ASN A 168 -16.45 3.94 -1.90
N LEU A 169 -15.82 4.93 -2.52
CA LEU A 169 -16.09 6.35 -2.24
C LEU A 169 -17.50 6.81 -2.65
N ARG A 170 -18.23 6.06 -3.47
CA ARG A 170 -19.62 6.39 -3.82
C ARG A 170 -20.57 6.21 -2.62
N GLU A 171 -20.19 5.37 -1.68
CA GLU A 171 -20.96 5.09 -0.45
C GLU A 171 -20.41 5.87 0.76
N PHE A 172 -19.26 6.53 0.63
CA PHE A 172 -18.54 7.19 1.71
C PHE A 172 -19.39 8.25 2.45
N GLY A 173 -20.08 9.12 1.72
CA GLY A 173 -20.89 10.21 2.28
C GLY A 173 -22.12 9.77 3.09
N ASN A 174 -22.46 8.48 3.09
CA ASN A 174 -23.62 7.94 3.79
C ASN A 174 -23.28 7.49 5.22
N HIS A 175 -22.02 7.56 5.64
CA HIS A 175 -21.52 7.00 6.89
C HIS A 175 -20.72 8.02 7.69
N ARG A 176 -20.81 7.94 9.01
CA ARG A 176 -19.93 8.66 9.94
C ARG A 176 -18.58 7.94 10.01
N TYR A 177 -17.55 8.65 10.52
CA TYR A 177 -16.20 8.10 10.68
C TYR A 177 -16.17 6.76 11.41
N ASP A 178 -16.93 6.64 12.49
CA ASP A 178 -17.03 5.50 13.40
C ASP A 178 -18.16 4.52 13.06
N SER A 179 -18.82 4.65 11.91
CA SER A 179 -19.90 3.74 11.49
C SER A 179 -19.40 2.31 11.37
N PRO A 180 -20.17 1.33 11.86
CA PRO A 180 -19.87 -0.07 11.62
C PRO A 180 -19.99 -0.41 10.13
N PRO A 181 -19.25 -1.43 9.64
CA PRO A 181 -19.32 -1.82 8.25
C PRO A 181 -20.68 -2.42 7.90
N PRO A 182 -21.26 -2.05 6.76
CA PRO A 182 -22.39 -2.78 6.20
C PRO A 182 -22.03 -4.24 5.90
N GLY A 183 -23.00 -5.14 5.94
CA GLY A 183 -22.76 -6.57 5.75
C GLY A 183 -22.08 -6.95 4.42
N TRP A 184 -22.25 -6.15 3.37
CA TRP A 184 -21.56 -6.37 2.09
C TRP A 184 -20.08 -6.00 2.14
N VAL A 185 -19.68 -5.09 3.02
CA VAL A 185 -18.27 -4.72 3.27
C VAL A 185 -17.59 -5.79 4.09
N SER A 186 -18.19 -6.16 5.23
CA SER A 186 -17.63 -7.20 6.10
C SER A 186 -17.52 -8.55 5.38
N ALA A 187 -18.53 -8.96 4.61
CA ALA A 187 -18.49 -10.21 3.86
C ALA A 187 -17.32 -10.27 2.86
N PHE A 188 -17.03 -9.17 2.16
CA PHE A 188 -15.86 -9.08 1.28
C PHE A 188 -14.55 -9.14 2.07
N ASN A 189 -14.45 -8.35 3.14
CA ASN A 189 -13.22 -8.25 3.93
C ASN A 189 -12.90 -9.57 4.65
N ASP A 190 -13.91 -10.27 5.16
CA ASP A 190 -13.75 -11.59 5.79
C ASP A 190 -13.29 -12.63 4.76
N TRP A 191 -13.88 -12.59 3.55
CA TRP A 191 -13.44 -13.46 2.45
C TRP A 191 -11.99 -13.19 2.05
N LEU A 192 -11.61 -11.90 1.92
CA LEU A 192 -10.25 -11.47 1.57
C LEU A 192 -9.25 -11.95 2.62
N ALA A 193 -9.58 -11.75 3.90
CA ALA A 193 -8.76 -12.20 5.01
C ALA A 193 -8.57 -13.73 5.00
N GLY A 194 -9.65 -14.49 4.91
CA GLY A 194 -9.58 -15.95 4.82
C GLY A 194 -8.79 -16.45 3.61
N ALA A 195 -8.94 -15.79 2.44
CA ALA A 195 -8.21 -16.16 1.25
C ALA A 195 -6.69 -15.93 1.38
N ILE A 196 -6.29 -14.84 2.07
CA ILE A 196 -4.87 -14.54 2.36
C ILE A 196 -4.32 -15.53 3.38
N GLU A 197 -5.01 -15.76 4.50
CA GLU A 197 -4.58 -16.64 5.59
C GLU A 197 -4.45 -18.10 5.15
N GLU A 198 -5.34 -18.55 4.31
CA GLU A 198 -5.37 -19.93 3.76
C GLU A 198 -4.44 -20.10 2.55
N GLY A 199 -3.82 -19.02 2.05
CA GLY A 199 -2.94 -19.07 0.88
C GLY A 199 -3.68 -19.41 -0.42
N ARG A 200 -4.97 -19.05 -0.55
CA ARG A 200 -5.79 -19.28 -1.74
C ARG A 200 -5.45 -18.31 -2.87
N THR A 201 -4.18 -18.36 -3.31
CA THR A 201 -3.64 -17.41 -4.29
C THR A 201 -4.44 -17.36 -5.58
N ALA A 202 -4.88 -18.49 -6.10
CA ALA A 202 -5.70 -18.54 -7.32
C ALA A 202 -7.01 -17.76 -7.16
N ASP A 203 -7.70 -17.93 -6.03
CA ASP A 203 -8.94 -17.22 -5.73
C ASP A 203 -8.68 -15.71 -5.56
N LEU A 204 -7.58 -15.34 -4.87
CA LEU A 204 -7.16 -13.95 -4.71
C LEU A 204 -6.93 -13.27 -6.07
N LEU A 205 -6.26 -13.94 -7.00
CA LEU A 205 -6.00 -13.40 -8.34
C LEU A 205 -7.28 -13.22 -9.18
N ASP A 206 -8.32 -13.99 -8.88
CA ASP A 206 -9.65 -13.91 -9.51
C ASP A 206 -10.70 -13.32 -8.53
N TYR A 207 -10.28 -12.49 -7.59
CA TYR A 207 -11.13 -11.99 -6.51
C TYR A 207 -12.41 -11.32 -7.01
N ARG A 208 -12.37 -10.68 -8.18
CA ARG A 208 -13.55 -10.02 -8.75
C ARG A 208 -14.70 -10.97 -9.03
N ARG A 209 -14.40 -12.25 -9.28
CA ARG A 209 -15.38 -13.32 -9.50
C ARG A 209 -15.63 -14.12 -8.24
N MET A 210 -14.60 -14.36 -7.43
CA MET A 210 -14.64 -15.28 -6.30
C MET A 210 -15.16 -14.62 -5.02
N ALA A 211 -14.84 -13.33 -4.80
CA ALA A 211 -15.20 -12.64 -3.58
C ALA A 211 -16.63 -12.10 -3.60
N PRO A 212 -17.36 -12.17 -2.48
CA PRO A 212 -18.70 -11.56 -2.39
C PRO A 212 -18.60 -10.05 -2.56
N GLN A 213 -19.48 -9.48 -3.39
CA GLN A 213 -19.61 -8.03 -3.57
C GLN A 213 -18.30 -7.31 -4.01
N ALA A 214 -17.39 -8.01 -4.69
CA ALA A 214 -16.07 -7.48 -5.07
C ALA A 214 -16.16 -6.16 -5.85
N ALA A 215 -16.99 -6.11 -6.91
CA ALA A 215 -17.18 -4.91 -7.71
C ALA A 215 -17.85 -3.75 -6.94
N ARG A 216 -18.58 -4.03 -5.86
CA ARG A 216 -19.15 -3.01 -4.99
C ARG A 216 -18.11 -2.47 -4.01
N ASN A 217 -17.25 -3.34 -3.47
CA ASN A 217 -16.16 -2.93 -2.57
C ASN A 217 -15.05 -2.18 -3.31
N HIS A 218 -14.72 -2.62 -4.51
CA HIS A 218 -13.75 -2.00 -5.40
C HIS A 218 -14.39 -1.71 -6.76
N PRO A 219 -15.09 -0.58 -6.92
CA PRO A 219 -15.60 -0.16 -8.24
C PRO A 219 -14.50 -0.05 -9.29
N THR A 220 -13.31 0.36 -8.86
CA THR A 220 -12.02 0.34 -9.56
C THR A 220 -10.99 -0.39 -8.69
N GLU A 221 -9.92 -0.94 -9.30
CA GLU A 221 -9.07 -1.93 -8.63
C GLU A 221 -7.82 -1.35 -7.98
N GLU A 222 -7.47 -0.10 -8.29
CA GLU A 222 -6.18 0.52 -7.91
C GLU A 222 -5.87 0.41 -6.41
N HIS A 223 -6.88 0.51 -5.54
CA HIS A 223 -6.67 0.45 -4.09
C HIS A 223 -6.43 -0.96 -3.54
N LEU A 224 -6.80 -2.02 -4.28
CA LEU A 224 -6.49 -3.38 -3.86
C LEU A 224 -5.18 -3.90 -4.46
N LEU A 225 -4.74 -3.36 -5.61
CA LEU A 225 -3.55 -3.86 -6.32
C LEU A 225 -2.25 -3.82 -5.49
N PRO A 226 -2.00 -2.83 -4.62
CA PRO A 226 -0.82 -2.84 -3.76
C PRO A 226 -0.74 -4.05 -2.81
N LEU A 227 -1.88 -4.64 -2.42
CA LEU A 227 -1.91 -5.86 -1.63
C LEU A 227 -1.21 -7.02 -2.35
N PHE A 228 -1.45 -7.18 -3.65
CA PHE A 228 -0.85 -8.26 -4.43
C PHE A 228 0.66 -8.08 -4.58
N ALA A 229 1.13 -6.83 -4.69
CA ALA A 229 2.57 -6.54 -4.69
C ALA A 229 3.21 -6.90 -3.34
N ALA A 230 2.60 -6.54 -2.23
CA ALA A 230 3.08 -6.90 -0.91
C ALA A 230 3.04 -8.42 -0.67
N TYR A 231 1.96 -9.08 -1.07
CA TYR A 231 1.80 -10.53 -0.98
C TYR A 231 2.87 -11.25 -1.80
N GLY A 232 3.11 -10.82 -3.04
CA GLY A 232 4.16 -11.37 -3.91
C GLY A 232 5.57 -11.15 -3.35
N ALA A 233 5.82 -10.06 -2.64
CA ALA A 233 7.09 -9.78 -1.99
C ALA A 233 7.31 -10.62 -0.71
N GLY A 234 6.29 -11.26 -0.17
CA GLY A 234 6.38 -12.21 0.94
C GLY A 234 7.19 -13.46 0.60
N THR A 235 7.63 -14.22 1.60
CA THR A 235 8.33 -15.49 1.42
C THR A 235 7.33 -16.58 1.07
N PRO A 236 7.51 -17.32 -0.03
CA PRO A 236 6.62 -18.43 -0.36
C PRO A 236 6.52 -19.46 0.76
N GLY A 237 5.29 -19.86 1.08
CA GLY A 237 5.02 -20.86 2.11
C GLY A 237 5.07 -20.35 3.55
N VAL A 238 5.40 -19.09 3.78
CA VAL A 238 5.26 -18.46 5.09
C VAL A 238 3.85 -17.87 5.21
N GLN A 239 3.17 -18.20 6.31
CA GLN A 239 1.80 -17.76 6.54
C GLN A 239 1.73 -16.26 6.76
N PRO A 240 0.90 -15.53 6.00
CA PRO A 240 0.67 -14.10 6.20
C PRO A 240 0.02 -13.82 7.56
N GLN A 241 0.28 -12.65 8.11
CA GLN A 241 -0.29 -12.22 9.38
C GLN A 241 -1.14 -10.96 9.18
N ARG A 242 -2.42 -11.02 9.58
CA ARG A 242 -3.25 -9.82 9.71
C ARG A 242 -2.85 -9.10 10.99
N ILE A 243 -2.13 -7.99 10.87
CA ILE A 243 -1.56 -7.26 12.01
C ILE A 243 -2.44 -6.10 12.48
N HIS A 244 -3.43 -5.71 11.70
CA HIS A 244 -4.45 -4.73 12.06
C HIS A 244 -5.75 -5.01 11.31
N SER A 245 -6.86 -4.64 11.91
CA SER A 245 -8.20 -4.71 11.32
C SER A 245 -9.05 -3.56 11.85
N GLY A 246 -9.85 -2.97 10.99
CA GLY A 246 -10.75 -1.88 11.34
C GLY A 246 -11.47 -1.30 10.14
N TYR A 247 -12.31 -0.31 10.41
CA TYR A 247 -13.05 0.42 9.37
C TYR A 247 -13.10 1.89 9.72
N THR A 248 -13.07 2.74 8.70
CA THR A 248 -13.46 4.13 8.80
C THR A 248 -14.59 4.41 7.82
N TYR A 249 -15.53 5.26 8.23
CA TYR A 249 -16.74 5.56 7.45
C TYR A 249 -17.51 4.30 7.02
N GLY A 250 -17.41 3.22 7.76
CA GLY A 250 -18.08 1.95 7.48
C GLY A 250 -17.67 1.22 6.19
N VAL A 251 -17.14 1.94 5.19
CA VAL A 251 -16.85 1.40 3.85
C VAL A 251 -15.38 1.37 3.46
N ILE A 252 -14.52 1.96 4.28
CA ILE A 252 -13.07 1.93 4.09
C ILE A 252 -12.47 0.92 5.07
N GLY A 253 -12.05 -0.22 4.56
CA GLY A 253 -11.37 -1.26 5.34
C GLY A 253 -9.93 -0.85 5.62
N MET A 254 -9.57 -0.83 6.90
CA MET A 254 -8.28 -0.34 7.41
C MET A 254 -7.31 -1.47 7.76
N ASP A 255 -7.45 -2.61 7.12
CA ASP A 255 -6.61 -3.76 7.41
C ASP A 255 -5.15 -3.52 7.05
N ALA A 256 -4.27 -4.13 7.84
CA ALA A 256 -2.86 -4.24 7.52
C ALA A 256 -2.39 -5.69 7.62
N TRP A 257 -1.51 -6.06 6.72
CA TRP A 257 -0.94 -7.40 6.59
C TRP A 257 0.56 -7.37 6.59
N ARG A 258 1.15 -8.39 7.22
CA ARG A 258 2.58 -8.66 7.23
C ARG A 258 2.86 -9.96 6.47
N PHE A 259 3.83 -9.90 5.57
CA PHE A 259 4.32 -11.00 4.74
C PHE A 259 5.82 -11.16 5.00
N ASP A 260 6.19 -12.13 5.84
CA ASP A 260 7.57 -12.44 6.22
C ASP A 260 8.35 -13.19 5.14
#